data_4cdaf99e9c28d17a1222f1d74ea14e55
#
_entry.id   4cdaf99e9c28d17a1222f1d74ea14e55
#
_cell.length_a   1.000
_cell.length_b   1.000
_cell.length_c   1.000
_cell.angle_alpha   90.00
_cell.angle_beta   90.00
_cell.angle_gamma   90.00
#
_symmetry.space_group_name_H-M   'P 1'
#
loop_
_entity.id
_entity.type
_entity.pdbx_description
1 polymer ?
#
loop_
_entity_poly.entity_id
_entity_poly.type
_entity_poly.pdbx_seq_one_letter_code
_entity_poly.pdbx_strand_id
1 'polypeptide(L)'
;MMAVMKTSRRNFPKPQSIAGRTTILLTLICFLPATGAPKEDEDPLTGPVAQPVTADRFEVRNIEGWTIYTNRDVLKEHPEQMAKTIGHLKWDLYQIKLAVPATAVSNMQEHTPIWIEYDEKVSLSYHPETEWLLERGYKLPRDPDSMISLSAKGYYGDSYRHPFVIFHEMAHGYDHHFIGEGHGYGNAECEANYQRMMKAGINEKVKIWDGGIGSHYARTNRMEYLAESSEAYFGVNDIYPFVRAELREQDPEMARLLERFWGVDPRQILHLEKSLATYLDNPGAVDSPARAKGPAKRKYVPTEEYDKRDIDGWTVYVNRQLASQPGRCASMVKILNYKLHVIDHFISAEGQKQLHGIPVWLEYGRKGPYLRYCGDRGILERDGSNPDKLGAIEIGDPQRMMEWSMLQQSDVLHQVALAYYDLHAKKDSELGNKITAAYELAKKDNKYNAVLRFDGKRLPLPAMASEQEYFAELMESYFLVNDHYPFIRCELKDQDPTGYAVIAGLWQGNPRR
;
A
#
# COMPACT_ATOMS: atom_id res chain seq x y z
N MET A 1 -46.56 36.81 -39.92
CA MET A 1 -45.60 37.92 -40.09
C MET A 1 -44.27 37.43 -39.64
N MET A 2 -43.45 37.00 -40.58
CA MET A 2 -42.11 36.37 -40.37
C MET A 2 -41.07 37.45 -40.13
N ALA A 3 -40.25 37.33 -39.13
CA ALA A 3 -39.00 38.07 -38.96
C ALA A 3 -37.81 37.10 -38.94
N VAL A 4 -37.09 37.16 -40.05
CA VAL A 4 -35.84 36.39 -40.28
C VAL A 4 -34.69 37.11 -39.57
N MET A 5 -34.02 36.46 -38.63
CA MET A 5 -32.73 36.93 -38.10
C MET A 5 -31.58 36.21 -38.80
N LYS A 6 -30.76 36.99 -39.45
CA LYS A 6 -29.55 36.61 -40.18
C LYS A 6 -28.47 36.11 -39.18
N THR A 7 -27.98 34.89 -39.36
CA THR A 7 -26.79 34.38 -38.73
C THR A 7 -25.53 34.89 -39.42
N SER A 8 -24.73 35.66 -38.73
CA SER A 8 -23.38 36.08 -39.13
C SER A 8 -22.41 34.90 -38.98
N ARG A 9 -21.93 34.35 -40.10
CA ARG A 9 -20.81 33.40 -40.15
C ARG A 9 -19.52 34.18 -39.90
N ARG A 10 -18.89 33.95 -38.74
CA ARG A 10 -17.48 34.28 -38.53
C ARG A 10 -16.63 33.15 -39.12
N ASN A 11 -15.82 33.48 -40.11
CA ASN A 11 -14.79 32.60 -40.70
C ASN A 11 -13.70 32.32 -39.67
N PHE A 12 -13.53 31.04 -39.29
CA PHE A 12 -12.32 30.56 -38.64
C PHE A 12 -11.31 30.20 -39.73
N PRO A 13 -10.03 30.61 -39.60
CA PRO A 13 -8.98 30.17 -40.50
C PRO A 13 -8.71 28.66 -40.29
N LYS A 14 -8.49 27.95 -41.39
CA LYS A 14 -8.07 26.53 -41.40
C LYS A 14 -6.74 26.38 -40.64
N PRO A 15 -6.56 25.34 -39.81
CA PRO A 15 -5.29 25.09 -39.21
C PRO A 15 -4.27 24.68 -40.28
N GLN A 16 -3.18 25.41 -40.35
CA GLN A 16 -1.97 24.98 -41.07
C GLN A 16 -1.36 23.80 -40.28
N SER A 17 -1.05 22.74 -41.00
CA SER A 17 -0.32 21.59 -40.48
C SER A 17 1.10 22.02 -40.10
N ILE A 18 1.33 22.23 -38.81
CA ILE A 18 2.67 22.29 -38.26
C ILE A 18 2.88 20.94 -37.60
N ALA A 19 3.70 20.09 -38.23
CA ALA A 19 4.30 18.95 -37.60
C ALA A 19 5.31 19.49 -36.57
N GLY A 20 4.82 19.85 -35.41
CA GLY A 20 5.63 20.21 -34.26
C GLY A 20 5.33 19.19 -33.16
N ARG A 21 6.31 18.39 -32.83
CA ARG A 21 6.28 17.52 -31.64
C ARG A 21 5.96 18.39 -30.42
N THR A 22 4.77 18.26 -29.88
CA THR A 22 4.40 18.95 -28.64
C THR A 22 4.93 18.10 -27.49
N THR A 23 6.10 18.46 -27.01
CA THR A 23 6.65 17.93 -25.75
C THR A 23 5.78 18.45 -24.62
N ILE A 24 5.01 17.59 -24.00
CA ILE A 24 4.20 17.93 -22.82
C ILE A 24 5.15 17.94 -21.64
N LEU A 25 5.36 19.11 -21.07
CA LEU A 25 6.15 19.33 -19.85
C LEU A 25 5.35 18.80 -18.66
N LEU A 26 5.65 17.60 -18.17
CA LEU A 26 5.18 17.13 -16.87
C LEU A 26 6.17 17.63 -15.81
N THR A 27 5.86 18.77 -15.22
CA THR A 27 6.54 19.21 -14.00
C THR A 27 5.66 18.79 -12.84
N LEU A 28 5.97 17.66 -12.21
CA LEU A 28 5.38 17.26 -10.94
C LEU A 28 5.94 18.20 -9.86
N ILE A 29 5.13 19.13 -9.41
CA ILE A 29 5.44 19.94 -8.24
C ILE A 29 4.78 19.24 -7.05
N CYS A 30 5.56 18.52 -6.24
CA CYS A 30 5.13 18.12 -4.91
C CYS A 30 4.84 19.38 -4.09
N PHE A 31 3.60 19.57 -3.66
CA PHE A 31 3.20 20.68 -2.80
C PHE A 31 3.87 20.55 -1.44
N LEU A 32 4.94 21.31 -1.24
CA LEU A 32 5.31 21.81 0.08
C LEU A 32 4.46 23.06 0.38
N PRO A 33 4.06 23.31 1.65
CA PRO A 33 3.29 24.51 1.95
C PRO A 33 4.09 25.75 1.56
N ALA A 34 3.49 26.59 0.74
CA ALA A 34 4.08 27.81 0.23
C ALA A 34 4.36 28.79 1.38
N THR A 35 5.62 28.99 1.68
CA THR A 35 6.10 30.20 2.35
C THR A 35 7.12 30.87 1.44
N GLY A 36 6.70 31.95 0.79
CA GLY A 36 7.58 32.85 0.05
C GLY A 36 7.49 32.72 -1.47
N ALA A 37 7.05 33.79 -2.13
CA ALA A 37 7.10 33.92 -3.59
C ALA A 37 8.53 33.74 -4.11
N PRO A 38 8.73 32.98 -5.22
CA PRO A 38 10.05 32.88 -5.84
C PRO A 38 10.44 34.24 -6.43
N LYS A 39 11.69 34.63 -6.20
CA LYS A 39 12.31 35.71 -6.94
C LYS A 39 12.45 35.26 -8.40
N GLU A 40 11.89 36.02 -9.33
CA GLU A 40 12.25 35.97 -10.73
C GLU A 40 13.75 36.28 -10.85
N ASP A 41 14.41 35.54 -11.77
CA ASP A 41 15.79 35.65 -12.24
C ASP A 41 16.75 34.57 -11.72
N GLU A 42 16.60 33.38 -12.37
CA GLU A 42 17.74 32.59 -12.85
C GLU A 42 17.16 31.47 -13.74
N ASP A 43 17.38 31.57 -15.05
CA ASP A 43 17.06 30.53 -16.03
C ASP A 43 17.92 29.29 -15.68
N PRO A 44 17.33 28.14 -15.26
CA PRO A 44 18.07 26.93 -14.94
C PRO A 44 18.79 26.32 -16.14
N LEU A 45 18.61 26.87 -17.34
CA LEU A 45 19.21 26.38 -18.60
C LEU A 45 20.61 26.91 -18.89
N THR A 46 21.21 27.76 -18.05
CA THR A 46 22.54 28.35 -18.31
C THR A 46 23.70 27.60 -17.65
N GLY A 47 23.47 26.42 -17.08
CA GLY A 47 24.56 25.54 -16.60
C GLY A 47 25.32 24.87 -17.75
N PRO A 48 26.63 24.53 -17.58
CA PRO A 48 27.38 23.78 -18.60
C PRO A 48 26.68 22.44 -18.87
N VAL A 49 26.46 22.13 -20.17
CA VAL A 49 25.91 20.84 -20.61
C VAL A 49 26.77 19.72 -20.00
N ALA A 50 26.21 18.97 -19.07
CA ALA A 50 26.92 17.92 -18.38
C ALA A 50 27.19 16.80 -19.38
N GLN A 51 28.47 16.38 -19.48
CA GLN A 51 28.85 15.20 -20.27
C GLN A 51 28.04 13.99 -19.80
N PRO A 52 27.60 13.10 -20.70
CA PRO A 52 26.89 11.87 -20.31
C PRO A 52 27.73 11.10 -19.30
N VAL A 53 27.09 10.73 -18.18
CA VAL A 53 27.79 9.99 -17.15
C VAL A 53 28.00 8.56 -17.62
N THR A 54 29.23 8.08 -17.54
CA THR A 54 29.59 6.71 -17.88
C THR A 54 28.94 5.73 -16.91
N ALA A 55 28.60 4.52 -17.35
CA ALA A 55 28.06 3.43 -16.55
C ALA A 55 28.85 3.16 -15.25
N ASP A 56 30.13 3.56 -15.23
CA ASP A 56 31.06 3.41 -14.08
C ASP A 56 30.61 4.14 -12.81
N ARG A 57 29.76 5.16 -12.92
CA ARG A 57 29.24 5.90 -11.75
C ARG A 57 28.04 5.25 -11.09
N PHE A 58 27.39 4.29 -11.74
CA PHE A 58 26.22 3.63 -11.22
C PHE A 58 26.53 2.17 -10.85
N GLU A 59 26.01 1.75 -9.72
CA GLU A 59 25.86 0.35 -9.39
C GLU A 59 24.48 -0.09 -9.87
N VAL A 60 24.43 -1.16 -10.66
CA VAL A 60 23.19 -1.71 -11.18
C VAL A 60 22.79 -2.92 -10.34
N ARG A 61 21.57 -2.90 -9.82
CA ARG A 61 21.00 -3.98 -9.04
C ARG A 61 19.69 -4.46 -9.66
N ASN A 62 19.36 -5.72 -9.47
CA ASN A 62 18.01 -6.22 -9.68
C ASN A 62 17.33 -6.36 -8.33
N ILE A 63 16.24 -5.62 -8.12
CA ILE A 63 15.44 -5.69 -6.90
C ILE A 63 14.01 -6.04 -7.29
N GLU A 64 13.53 -7.19 -6.84
CA GLU A 64 12.20 -7.72 -7.14
C GLU A 64 11.86 -7.85 -8.63
N GLY A 65 12.86 -7.84 -9.51
CA GLY A 65 12.73 -7.90 -10.97
C GLY A 65 13.01 -6.57 -11.66
N TRP A 66 12.97 -5.45 -10.94
CA TRP A 66 13.31 -4.13 -11.51
C TRP A 66 14.80 -3.87 -11.56
N THR A 67 15.25 -3.20 -12.62
CA THR A 67 16.61 -2.68 -12.75
C THR A 67 16.73 -1.38 -11.98
N ILE A 68 17.63 -1.33 -11.00
CA ILE A 68 17.85 -0.18 -10.11
C ILE A 68 19.27 0.37 -10.37
N TYR A 69 19.34 1.62 -10.80
CA TYR A 69 20.58 2.37 -10.96
C TYR A 69 20.82 3.20 -9.71
N THR A 70 21.93 2.96 -9.03
CA THR A 70 22.29 3.67 -7.80
C THR A 70 23.63 4.36 -7.97
N ASN A 71 23.67 5.67 -7.73
CA ASN A 71 24.91 6.45 -7.82
C ASN A 71 25.90 5.95 -6.75
N ARG A 72 27.13 5.58 -7.18
CA ARG A 72 28.19 5.04 -6.29
C ARG A 72 28.71 6.06 -5.30
N ASP A 73 28.76 7.34 -5.68
CA ASP A 73 29.18 8.41 -4.78
C ASP A 73 28.14 8.58 -3.66
N VAL A 74 26.85 8.53 -4.01
CA VAL A 74 25.75 8.59 -3.03
C VAL A 74 25.74 7.39 -2.08
N LEU A 75 25.99 6.18 -2.59
CA LEU A 75 26.14 4.97 -1.75
C LEU A 75 27.27 5.13 -0.73
N LYS A 76 28.36 5.80 -1.12
CA LYS A 76 29.53 6.01 -0.26
C LYS A 76 29.32 7.16 0.74
N GLU A 77 28.68 8.24 0.31
CA GLU A 77 28.51 9.46 1.11
C GLU A 77 27.33 9.36 2.09
N HIS A 78 26.27 8.61 1.70
CA HIS A 78 25.03 8.47 2.48
C HIS A 78 24.62 6.99 2.67
N PRO A 79 25.50 6.11 3.20
CA PRO A 79 25.27 4.67 3.22
C PRO A 79 24.05 4.26 4.03
N GLU A 80 23.81 4.88 5.17
CA GLU A 80 22.65 4.56 6.02
C GLU A 80 21.32 4.93 5.36
N GLN A 81 21.25 6.12 4.77
CA GLN A 81 20.03 6.58 4.08
C GLN A 81 19.75 5.71 2.84
N MET A 82 20.80 5.38 2.08
CA MET A 82 20.67 4.49 0.93
C MET A 82 20.20 3.09 1.33
N ALA A 83 20.74 2.54 2.42
CA ALA A 83 20.31 1.24 2.94
C ALA A 83 18.81 1.26 3.33
N LYS A 84 18.34 2.32 4.00
CA LYS A 84 16.93 2.50 4.34
C LYS A 84 16.06 2.62 3.08
N THR A 85 16.46 3.45 2.14
CA THR A 85 15.73 3.66 0.87
C THR A 85 15.63 2.38 0.05
N ILE A 86 16.75 1.68 -0.16
CA ILE A 86 16.78 0.44 -0.94
C ILE A 86 16.01 -0.67 -0.22
N GLY A 87 16.15 -0.76 1.10
CA GLY A 87 15.42 -1.73 1.92
C GLY A 87 13.91 -1.52 1.87
N HIS A 88 13.45 -0.27 1.91
CA HIS A 88 12.03 0.07 1.80
C HIS A 88 11.51 -0.16 0.39
N LEU A 89 12.21 0.36 -0.64
CA LEU A 89 11.87 0.16 -2.05
C LEU A 89 11.68 -1.32 -2.41
N LYS A 90 12.51 -2.21 -1.88
CA LYS A 90 12.34 -3.65 -2.06
C LYS A 90 10.95 -4.13 -1.65
N TRP A 91 10.41 -3.61 -0.55
CA TRP A 91 9.12 -4.03 -0.04
C TRP A 91 7.96 -3.39 -0.80
N ASP A 92 8.10 -2.15 -1.25
CA ASP A 92 7.11 -1.50 -2.12
C ASP A 92 7.00 -2.25 -3.47
N LEU A 93 8.13 -2.62 -4.07
CA LEU A 93 8.17 -3.44 -5.27
C LEU A 93 7.57 -4.84 -5.05
N TYR A 94 7.79 -5.43 -3.88
CA TYR A 94 7.17 -6.70 -3.54
C TYR A 94 5.66 -6.58 -3.34
N GLN A 95 5.18 -5.51 -2.73
CA GLN A 95 3.74 -5.21 -2.60
C GLN A 95 3.07 -5.09 -3.98
N ILE A 96 3.69 -4.40 -4.91
CA ILE A 96 3.20 -4.30 -6.30
C ILE A 96 3.07 -5.68 -6.93
N LYS A 97 4.07 -6.56 -6.77
CA LYS A 97 4.01 -7.95 -7.26
C LYS A 97 2.91 -8.79 -6.64
N LEU A 98 2.50 -8.50 -5.42
CA LEU A 98 1.38 -9.19 -4.76
C LEU A 98 0.01 -8.69 -5.25
N ALA A 99 -0.08 -7.41 -5.61
CA ALA A 99 -1.34 -6.74 -5.91
C ALA A 99 -1.69 -6.72 -7.40
N VAL A 100 -0.69 -6.59 -8.27
CA VAL A 100 -0.85 -6.33 -9.71
C VAL A 100 -0.68 -7.63 -10.51
N PRO A 101 -1.44 -7.85 -11.60
CA PRO A 101 -1.30 -9.03 -12.46
C PRO A 101 0.13 -9.23 -12.97
N ALA A 102 0.61 -10.48 -12.95
CA ALA A 102 2.01 -10.81 -13.26
C ALA A 102 2.49 -10.31 -14.63
N THR A 103 1.61 -10.31 -15.64
CA THR A 103 1.94 -9.77 -16.97
C THR A 103 2.20 -8.28 -16.92
N ALA A 104 1.35 -7.51 -16.22
CA ALA A 104 1.55 -6.07 -16.05
C ALA A 104 2.81 -5.77 -15.23
N VAL A 105 3.09 -6.57 -14.19
CA VAL A 105 4.34 -6.49 -13.43
C VAL A 105 5.55 -6.69 -14.34
N SER A 106 5.57 -7.74 -15.18
CA SER A 106 6.67 -7.99 -16.11
C SER A 106 6.89 -6.84 -17.09
N ASN A 107 5.80 -6.25 -17.59
CA ASN A 107 5.83 -5.10 -18.47
C ASN A 107 6.43 -3.86 -17.76
N MET A 108 6.02 -3.59 -16.53
CA MET A 108 6.61 -2.50 -15.74
C MET A 108 8.09 -2.74 -15.45
N GLN A 109 8.49 -3.96 -15.09
CA GLN A 109 9.90 -4.30 -14.85
C GLN A 109 10.80 -4.02 -16.05
N GLU A 110 10.29 -4.18 -17.27
CA GLU A 110 11.02 -3.92 -18.52
C GLU A 110 11.13 -2.41 -18.82
N HIS A 111 10.06 -1.64 -18.56
CA HIS A 111 9.94 -0.26 -19.04
C HIS A 111 10.03 0.83 -17.97
N THR A 112 10.14 0.47 -16.69
CA THR A 112 10.26 1.43 -15.60
C THR A 112 11.48 1.15 -14.70
N PRO A 113 12.72 1.16 -15.25
CA PRO A 113 13.90 1.11 -14.41
C PRO A 113 13.95 2.30 -13.46
N ILE A 114 14.53 2.12 -12.28
CA ILE A 114 14.54 3.13 -11.22
C ILE A 114 15.95 3.67 -11.03
N TRP A 115 16.07 4.98 -11.04
CA TRP A 115 17.33 5.70 -10.83
C TRP A 115 17.31 6.42 -9.48
N ILE A 116 18.25 6.08 -8.58
CA ILE A 116 18.34 6.60 -7.22
C ILE A 116 19.51 7.58 -7.08
N GLU A 117 19.19 8.80 -6.67
CA GLU A 117 20.10 9.88 -6.33
C GLU A 117 19.87 10.38 -4.88
N TYR A 118 20.70 11.33 -4.45
CA TYR A 118 20.55 12.03 -3.18
C TYR A 118 20.56 13.55 -3.45
N ASP A 119 19.49 14.01 -4.10
CA ASP A 119 19.35 15.43 -4.46
C ASP A 119 17.90 15.87 -4.19
N GLU A 120 17.74 17.03 -3.55
CA GLU A 120 16.41 17.62 -3.30
C GLU A 120 15.69 18.04 -4.59
N LYS A 121 16.44 18.26 -5.67
CA LYS A 121 15.90 18.61 -6.99
C LYS A 121 15.35 17.41 -7.75
N VAL A 122 15.72 16.20 -7.32
CA VAL A 122 15.21 14.95 -7.90
C VAL A 122 13.92 14.61 -7.17
N SER A 123 12.79 14.75 -7.85
CA SER A 123 11.50 14.26 -7.37
C SER A 123 11.34 12.77 -7.71
N LEU A 124 10.43 12.08 -7.04
CA LEU A 124 9.92 10.81 -7.53
C LEU A 124 9.03 11.12 -8.73
N SER A 125 9.44 10.66 -9.92
CA SER A 125 8.73 10.96 -11.16
C SER A 125 9.07 9.97 -12.26
N TYR A 126 8.10 9.58 -13.07
CA TYR A 126 8.30 8.86 -14.31
C TYR A 126 8.71 9.82 -15.43
N HIS A 127 9.69 9.45 -16.21
CA HIS A 127 10.20 10.21 -17.36
C HIS A 127 10.08 9.35 -18.63
N PRO A 128 9.20 9.74 -19.57
CA PRO A 128 9.00 8.97 -20.81
C PRO A 128 10.16 9.04 -21.77
N GLU A 129 11.00 10.08 -21.68
CA GLU A 129 12.16 10.31 -22.56
C GLU A 129 13.37 10.75 -21.72
N THR A 130 14.43 9.93 -21.66
CA THR A 130 15.65 10.25 -20.91
C THR A 130 16.49 11.34 -21.58
N GLU A 131 16.39 11.51 -22.89
CA GLU A 131 17.12 12.55 -23.63
C GLU A 131 16.78 13.95 -23.10
N TRP A 132 15.52 14.21 -22.78
CA TRP A 132 15.07 15.45 -22.16
C TRP A 132 15.74 15.74 -20.81
N LEU A 133 15.99 14.70 -19.99
CA LEU A 133 16.70 14.83 -18.72
C LEU A 133 18.19 15.15 -18.94
N LEU A 134 18.81 14.51 -19.93
CA LEU A 134 20.21 14.78 -20.29
C LEU A 134 20.41 16.22 -20.77
N GLU A 135 19.50 16.75 -21.60
CA GLU A 135 19.51 18.14 -22.04
C GLU A 135 19.43 19.15 -20.88
N ARG A 136 18.82 18.77 -19.77
CA ARG A 136 18.72 19.58 -18.54
C ARG A 136 19.83 19.35 -17.53
N GLY A 137 20.88 18.64 -17.96
CA GLY A 137 22.07 18.43 -17.15
C GLY A 137 21.96 17.29 -16.12
N TYR A 138 20.89 16.49 -16.17
CA TYR A 138 20.82 15.28 -15.35
C TYR A 138 21.85 14.27 -15.86
N LYS A 139 22.54 13.64 -14.92
CA LYS A 139 23.62 12.69 -15.21
C LYS A 139 23.05 11.27 -15.19
N LEU A 140 22.56 10.78 -16.30
CA LEU A 140 21.90 9.48 -16.43
C LEU A 140 22.83 8.43 -17.07
N PRO A 141 22.63 7.12 -16.79
CA PRO A 141 23.17 6.05 -17.61
C PRO A 141 22.60 6.13 -19.03
N ARG A 142 23.35 5.61 -20.02
CA ARG A 142 23.01 5.80 -21.45
C ARG A 142 21.82 4.98 -21.96
N ASP A 143 21.40 3.95 -21.24
CA ASP A 143 20.59 2.87 -21.83
C ASP A 143 19.08 2.92 -21.64
N PRO A 144 18.46 3.50 -20.60
CA PRO A 144 16.99 3.49 -20.54
C PRO A 144 16.38 4.61 -21.39
N ASP A 145 15.45 4.25 -22.28
CA ASP A 145 14.66 5.22 -23.04
C ASP A 145 13.61 5.93 -22.15
N SER A 146 13.21 5.26 -21.05
CA SER A 146 12.32 5.81 -20.02
C SER A 146 12.78 5.33 -18.65
N MET A 147 12.43 6.07 -17.59
CA MET A 147 12.83 5.71 -16.23
C MET A 147 12.00 6.41 -15.16
N ILE A 148 12.12 5.90 -13.94
CA ILE A 148 11.66 6.58 -12.73
C ILE A 148 12.87 7.17 -12.01
N SER A 149 12.85 8.47 -11.72
CA SER A 149 13.82 9.09 -10.81
C SER A 149 13.31 9.03 -9.36
N LEU A 150 14.23 8.87 -8.41
CA LEU A 150 13.93 8.78 -6.99
C LEU A 150 15.04 9.42 -6.17
N SER A 151 14.68 10.32 -5.23
CA SER A 151 15.64 10.84 -4.28
C SER A 151 15.63 10.05 -2.98
N ALA A 152 16.77 9.49 -2.61
CA ALA A 152 16.93 8.77 -1.35
C ALA A 152 16.74 9.68 -0.13
N LYS A 153 16.87 10.99 -0.28
CA LYS A 153 16.73 11.95 0.82
C LYS A 153 15.30 12.00 1.37
N GLY A 154 14.28 11.93 0.49
CA GLY A 154 12.87 12.06 0.86
C GLY A 154 12.10 10.74 0.90
N TYR A 155 12.40 9.82 -0.01
CA TYR A 155 11.56 8.65 -0.31
C TYR A 155 11.10 7.86 0.91
N TYR A 156 12.02 7.49 1.79
CA TYR A 156 11.66 6.71 3.00
C TYR A 156 10.69 7.46 3.92
N GLY A 157 10.83 8.79 4.03
CA GLY A 157 9.93 9.63 4.84
C GLY A 157 8.60 9.92 4.15
N ASP A 158 8.61 10.09 2.83
CA ASP A 158 7.42 10.43 2.04
C ASP A 158 6.49 9.23 1.88
N SER A 159 7.00 7.99 1.89
CA SER A 159 6.19 6.76 1.84
C SER A 159 5.17 6.64 2.99
N TYR A 160 5.36 7.36 4.10
CA TYR A 160 4.32 7.48 5.13
C TYR A 160 3.07 8.23 4.68
N ARG A 161 3.20 9.14 3.72
CA ARG A 161 2.12 10.00 3.21
C ARG A 161 1.49 9.41 1.96
N HIS A 162 2.33 8.83 1.13
CA HIS A 162 1.99 8.20 -0.14
C HIS A 162 2.49 6.75 -0.16
N PRO A 163 1.80 5.81 0.49
CA PRO A 163 2.31 4.45 0.65
C PRO A 163 2.50 3.70 -0.67
N PHE A 164 1.83 4.14 -1.75
CA PHE A 164 1.87 3.47 -3.04
C PHE A 164 2.43 4.35 -4.16
N VAL A 165 3.11 5.44 -3.80
CA VAL A 165 3.62 6.46 -4.74
C VAL A 165 4.55 5.91 -5.83
N ILE A 166 5.36 4.88 -5.55
CA ILE A 166 6.21 4.27 -6.58
C ILE A 166 5.36 3.56 -7.65
N PHE A 167 4.23 3.00 -7.27
CA PHE A 167 3.28 2.41 -8.21
C PHE A 167 2.58 3.47 -9.06
N HIS A 168 2.29 4.64 -8.52
CA HIS A 168 1.79 5.79 -9.27
C HIS A 168 2.70 6.11 -10.47
N GLU A 169 4.00 6.24 -10.23
CA GLU A 169 4.96 6.51 -11.29
C GLU A 169 5.08 5.34 -12.28
N MET A 170 4.98 4.11 -11.79
CA MET A 170 4.93 2.93 -12.66
C MET A 170 3.65 2.87 -13.50
N ALA A 171 2.53 3.38 -12.99
CA ALA A 171 1.29 3.47 -13.74
C ALA A 171 1.40 4.44 -14.91
N HIS A 172 2.14 5.56 -14.75
CA HIS A 172 2.48 6.42 -15.87
C HIS A 172 3.31 5.70 -16.93
N GLY A 173 4.30 4.90 -16.51
CA GLY A 173 5.10 4.09 -17.42
C GLY A 173 4.27 3.03 -18.15
N TYR A 174 3.37 2.37 -17.44
CA TYR A 174 2.47 1.38 -18.02
C TYR A 174 1.47 2.02 -18.99
N ASP A 175 0.92 3.19 -18.65
CA ASP A 175 0.08 3.97 -19.56
C ASP A 175 0.82 4.33 -20.86
N HIS A 176 2.03 4.86 -20.73
CA HIS A 176 2.85 5.27 -21.87
C HIS A 176 3.17 4.14 -22.85
N HIS A 177 3.50 2.96 -22.33
CA HIS A 177 3.99 1.84 -23.15
C HIS A 177 2.88 0.87 -23.60
N PHE A 178 1.78 0.72 -22.84
CA PHE A 178 0.83 -0.38 -23.03
C PHE A 178 -0.64 0.06 -23.16
N ILE A 179 -1.05 1.16 -22.52
CA ILE A 179 -2.44 1.64 -22.60
C ILE A 179 -2.56 2.68 -23.69
N GLY A 180 -1.59 3.58 -23.78
CA GLY A 180 -1.57 4.66 -24.76
C GLY A 180 -1.28 4.17 -26.17
N GLU A 181 -1.86 4.84 -27.17
CA GLU A 181 -1.64 4.54 -28.57
C GLU A 181 -0.27 5.05 -29.04
N GLY A 182 0.49 4.19 -29.71
CA GLY A 182 1.76 4.57 -30.37
C GLY A 182 2.89 4.97 -29.41
N HIS A 183 3.00 4.32 -28.25
CA HIS A 183 3.94 4.70 -27.19
C HIS A 183 3.76 6.16 -26.77
N GLY A 184 2.59 6.48 -26.30
CA GLY A 184 2.20 7.80 -25.82
C GLY A 184 1.02 7.71 -24.87
N TYR A 185 0.49 8.83 -24.43
CA TYR A 185 -0.60 8.86 -23.46
C TYR A 185 -1.99 8.95 -24.11
N GLY A 186 -2.11 8.69 -25.40
CA GLY A 186 -3.38 8.74 -26.13
C GLY A 186 -4.19 7.47 -25.94
N ASN A 187 -5.30 7.53 -25.19
CA ASN A 187 -6.30 6.46 -25.11
C ASN A 187 -7.69 7.08 -25.05
N ALA A 188 -8.48 6.87 -26.13
CA ALA A 188 -9.79 7.51 -26.29
C ALA A 188 -10.79 7.10 -25.19
N GLU A 189 -10.75 5.86 -24.72
CA GLU A 189 -11.67 5.37 -23.69
C GLU A 189 -11.33 5.96 -22.31
N CYS A 190 -10.05 6.03 -21.98
CA CYS A 190 -9.59 6.67 -20.75
C CYS A 190 -9.91 8.18 -20.76
N GLU A 191 -9.69 8.86 -21.89
CA GLU A 191 -10.02 10.28 -22.05
C GLU A 191 -11.53 10.52 -21.89
N ALA A 192 -12.36 9.71 -22.52
CA ALA A 192 -13.82 9.82 -22.39
C ALA A 192 -14.28 9.63 -20.93
N ASN A 193 -13.66 8.70 -20.21
CA ASN A 193 -13.97 8.46 -18.81
C ASN A 193 -13.48 9.61 -17.91
N TYR A 194 -12.31 10.18 -18.19
CA TYR A 194 -11.81 11.38 -17.52
C TYR A 194 -12.78 12.56 -17.71
N GLN A 195 -13.24 12.82 -18.94
CA GLN A 195 -14.19 13.89 -19.22
C GLN A 195 -15.56 13.65 -18.55
N ARG A 196 -16.00 12.38 -18.45
CA ARG A 196 -17.20 12.01 -17.68
C ARG A 196 -17.02 12.35 -16.20
N MET A 197 -15.91 11.95 -15.60
CA MET A 197 -15.56 12.23 -14.21
C MET A 197 -15.56 13.74 -13.93
N MET A 198 -14.88 14.51 -14.79
CA MET A 198 -14.82 15.97 -14.69
C MET A 198 -16.21 16.62 -14.77
N LYS A 199 -17.02 16.20 -15.75
CA LYS A 199 -18.38 16.71 -15.94
C LYS A 199 -19.33 16.36 -14.80
N ALA A 200 -19.17 15.20 -14.20
CA ALA A 200 -19.97 14.73 -13.07
C ALA A 200 -19.58 15.38 -11.74
N GLY A 201 -18.47 16.14 -11.69
CA GLY A 201 -17.94 16.74 -10.46
C GLY A 201 -17.35 15.70 -9.48
N ILE A 202 -17.12 14.47 -9.95
CA ILE A 202 -16.44 13.45 -9.16
C ILE A 202 -15.04 13.97 -8.83
N ASN A 203 -14.56 13.69 -7.63
CA ASN A 203 -13.23 14.10 -7.17
C ASN A 203 -13.04 15.64 -6.99
N GLU A 204 -14.11 16.44 -7.02
CA GLU A 204 -13.98 17.90 -6.87
C GLU A 204 -13.67 18.33 -5.43
N LYS A 205 -14.31 17.67 -4.46
CA LYS A 205 -14.12 17.91 -3.03
C LYS A 205 -14.10 16.57 -2.30
N VAL A 206 -12.91 16.09 -2.06
CA VAL A 206 -12.68 14.78 -1.45
C VAL A 206 -11.76 14.90 -0.25
N LYS A 207 -11.74 13.89 0.59
CA LYS A 207 -10.88 13.79 1.75
C LYS A 207 -9.44 13.48 1.32
N ILE A 208 -8.47 14.07 2.02
CA ILE A 208 -7.05 13.82 1.88
C ILE A 208 -6.58 13.03 3.12
N TRP A 209 -5.52 12.26 3.00
CA TRP A 209 -4.98 11.38 4.05
C TRP A 209 -4.75 12.07 5.42
N ASP A 210 -4.49 13.39 5.44
CA ASP A 210 -4.29 14.19 6.66
C ASP A 210 -5.61 14.65 7.32
N GLY A 211 -6.74 14.36 6.66
CA GLY A 211 -8.09 14.78 7.07
C GLY A 211 -8.54 16.09 6.44
N GLY A 212 -7.72 16.72 5.59
CA GLY A 212 -8.12 17.87 4.79
C GLY A 212 -9.18 17.53 3.74
N ILE A 213 -9.78 18.57 3.16
CA ILE A 213 -10.70 18.45 2.02
C ILE A 213 -10.12 19.26 0.86
N GLY A 214 -10.01 18.65 -0.31
CA GLY A 214 -9.45 19.30 -1.48
C GLY A 214 -9.95 18.71 -2.79
N SER A 215 -9.47 19.26 -3.90
CA SER A 215 -9.65 18.66 -5.21
C SER A 215 -8.67 17.50 -5.35
N HIS A 216 -9.15 16.38 -5.86
CA HIS A 216 -8.31 15.22 -6.14
C HIS A 216 -7.28 15.53 -7.22
N TYR A 217 -6.06 15.03 -7.07
CA TYR A 217 -4.99 15.21 -8.06
C TYR A 217 -5.35 14.57 -9.42
N ALA A 218 -6.14 13.51 -9.44
CA ALA A 218 -6.75 12.89 -10.61
C ALA A 218 -7.49 13.87 -11.56
N ARG A 219 -7.86 15.07 -11.08
CA ARG A 219 -8.51 16.10 -11.90
C ARG A 219 -7.54 16.93 -12.72
N THR A 220 -6.25 16.77 -12.52
CA THR A 220 -5.20 17.51 -13.23
C THR A 220 -5.21 17.19 -14.72
N ASN A 221 -5.20 15.91 -15.05
CA ASN A 221 -5.25 15.40 -16.42
C ASN A 221 -5.62 13.90 -16.42
N ARG A 222 -5.77 13.31 -17.61
CA ARG A 222 -6.12 11.90 -17.81
C ARG A 222 -5.07 10.93 -17.23
N MET A 223 -3.81 11.29 -17.31
CA MET A 223 -2.71 10.41 -16.84
C MET A 223 -2.75 10.28 -15.32
N GLU A 224 -2.92 11.41 -14.62
CA GLU A 224 -3.07 11.40 -13.16
C GLU A 224 -4.34 10.68 -12.73
N TYR A 225 -5.44 10.83 -13.47
CA TYR A 225 -6.67 10.10 -13.19
C TYR A 225 -6.47 8.58 -13.27
N LEU A 226 -5.70 8.09 -14.26
CA LEU A 226 -5.37 6.68 -14.36
C LEU A 226 -4.47 6.22 -13.20
N ALA A 227 -3.40 6.97 -12.90
CA ALA A 227 -2.42 6.60 -11.88
C ALA A 227 -3.05 6.59 -10.48
N GLU A 228 -3.71 7.66 -10.08
CA GLU A 228 -4.41 7.78 -8.80
C GLU A 228 -5.48 6.70 -8.59
N SER A 229 -6.29 6.45 -9.62
CA SER A 229 -7.30 5.39 -9.55
C SER A 229 -6.69 4.01 -9.50
N SER A 230 -5.50 3.80 -10.09
CA SER A 230 -4.76 2.55 -10.01
C SER A 230 -4.22 2.31 -8.59
N GLU A 231 -3.75 3.35 -7.90
CA GLU A 231 -3.35 3.24 -6.49
C GLU A 231 -4.50 2.77 -5.60
N ALA A 232 -5.67 3.43 -5.71
CA ALA A 232 -6.87 3.03 -4.96
C ALA A 232 -7.34 1.60 -5.30
N TYR A 233 -7.15 1.16 -6.56
CA TYR A 233 -7.59 -0.17 -6.99
C TYR A 233 -6.68 -1.29 -6.49
N PHE A 234 -5.36 -1.12 -6.52
CA PHE A 234 -4.38 -2.16 -6.19
C PHE A 234 -3.78 -2.06 -4.80
N GLY A 235 -3.87 -0.91 -4.15
CA GLY A 235 -3.26 -0.65 -2.86
C GLY A 235 -4.05 0.35 -2.04
N VAL A 236 -3.42 1.46 -1.72
CA VAL A 236 -4.00 2.57 -0.98
C VAL A 236 -3.55 3.90 -1.60
N ASN A 237 -4.52 4.79 -1.86
CA ASN A 237 -4.28 6.15 -2.30
C ASN A 237 -4.21 7.11 -1.09
N ASP A 238 -3.58 8.24 -1.25
CA ASP A 238 -3.52 9.31 -0.24
C ASP A 238 -4.67 10.33 -0.35
N ILE A 239 -5.48 10.23 -1.42
CA ILE A 239 -6.68 11.04 -1.65
C ILE A 239 -7.87 10.12 -1.93
N TYR A 240 -9.04 10.41 -1.32
CA TYR A 240 -10.26 9.63 -1.49
C TYR A 240 -10.73 9.58 -2.96
N PRO A 241 -11.00 8.35 -3.46
CA PRO A 241 -11.15 7.06 -2.79
C PRO A 241 -9.81 6.45 -2.41
N PHE A 242 -9.70 6.01 -1.15
CA PHE A 242 -8.44 5.48 -0.64
C PHE A 242 -8.19 4.04 -1.05
N VAL A 243 -9.27 3.24 -1.16
CA VAL A 243 -9.20 1.81 -1.43
C VAL A 243 -10.19 1.37 -2.51
N ARG A 244 -10.00 0.16 -3.04
CA ARG A 244 -10.83 -0.42 -4.11
C ARG A 244 -12.32 -0.39 -3.82
N ALA A 245 -12.75 -0.69 -2.59
CA ALA A 245 -14.17 -0.70 -2.23
C ALA A 245 -14.81 0.66 -2.43
N GLU A 246 -14.12 1.72 -2.04
CA GLU A 246 -14.56 3.10 -2.21
C GLU A 246 -14.51 3.56 -3.67
N LEU A 247 -13.45 3.19 -4.40
CA LEU A 247 -13.37 3.47 -5.83
C LEU A 247 -14.53 2.83 -6.59
N ARG A 248 -14.92 1.60 -6.26
CA ARG A 248 -16.07 0.92 -6.85
C ARG A 248 -17.39 1.59 -6.53
N GLU A 249 -17.55 2.23 -5.36
CA GLU A 249 -18.73 3.02 -5.01
C GLU A 249 -18.72 4.39 -5.71
N GLN A 250 -17.59 5.08 -5.70
CA GLN A 250 -17.49 6.45 -6.21
C GLN A 250 -17.41 6.52 -7.73
N ASP A 251 -16.58 5.67 -8.35
CA ASP A 251 -16.35 5.64 -9.79
C ASP A 251 -16.29 4.21 -10.34
N PRO A 252 -17.44 3.51 -10.40
CA PRO A 252 -17.50 2.11 -10.85
C PRO A 252 -17.09 1.94 -12.32
N GLU A 253 -17.17 3.00 -13.14
CA GLU A 253 -16.75 2.93 -14.54
C GLU A 253 -15.23 2.91 -14.64
N MET A 254 -14.54 3.74 -13.83
CA MET A 254 -13.08 3.70 -13.75
C MET A 254 -12.58 2.38 -13.20
N ALA A 255 -13.20 1.84 -12.14
CA ALA A 255 -12.82 0.54 -11.60
C ALA A 255 -12.87 -0.58 -12.66
N ARG A 256 -13.93 -0.62 -13.50
CA ARG A 256 -14.03 -1.60 -14.63
C ARG A 256 -13.01 -1.33 -15.74
N LEU A 257 -12.69 -0.07 -15.99
CA LEU A 257 -11.69 0.31 -16.98
C LEU A 257 -10.29 -0.16 -16.57
N LEU A 258 -9.94 0.02 -15.29
CA LEU A 258 -8.69 -0.49 -14.73
C LEU A 258 -8.58 -2.02 -14.83
N GLU A 259 -9.65 -2.76 -14.57
CA GLU A 259 -9.65 -4.23 -14.73
C GLU A 259 -9.21 -4.64 -16.13
N ARG A 260 -9.71 -3.94 -17.17
CA ARG A 260 -9.32 -4.22 -18.56
C ARG A 260 -7.89 -3.79 -18.87
N PHE A 261 -7.52 -2.58 -18.49
CA PHE A 261 -6.20 -2.02 -18.79
C PHE A 261 -5.07 -2.80 -18.13
N TRP A 262 -5.26 -3.19 -16.89
CA TRP A 262 -4.26 -3.94 -16.14
C TRP A 262 -4.33 -5.47 -16.36
N GLY A 263 -5.29 -5.94 -17.14
CA GLY A 263 -5.46 -7.37 -17.40
C GLY A 263 -5.92 -8.16 -16.17
N VAL A 264 -6.69 -7.54 -15.29
CA VAL A 264 -7.28 -8.19 -14.11
C VAL A 264 -8.40 -9.11 -14.57
N ASP A 265 -8.41 -10.38 -14.12
CA ASP A 265 -9.60 -11.23 -14.25
C ASP A 265 -10.58 -10.94 -13.10
N PRO A 266 -11.73 -10.29 -13.36
CA PRO A 266 -12.70 -9.96 -12.31
C PRO A 266 -13.21 -11.19 -11.56
N ARG A 267 -13.21 -12.38 -12.21
CA ARG A 267 -13.64 -13.64 -11.58
C ARG A 267 -12.65 -14.10 -10.52
N GLN A 268 -11.34 -13.88 -10.74
CA GLN A 268 -10.31 -14.21 -9.74
C GLN A 268 -10.42 -13.29 -8.54
N ILE A 269 -10.59 -11.98 -8.75
CA ILE A 269 -10.80 -11.03 -7.65
C ILE A 269 -12.06 -11.39 -6.86
N LEU A 270 -13.17 -11.61 -7.54
CA LEU A 270 -14.42 -12.02 -6.88
C LEU A 270 -14.29 -13.36 -6.12
N HIS A 271 -13.50 -14.30 -6.65
CA HIS A 271 -13.22 -15.57 -5.96
C HIS A 271 -12.42 -15.35 -4.69
N LEU A 272 -11.37 -14.52 -4.72
CA LEU A 272 -10.57 -14.17 -3.55
C LEU A 272 -11.41 -13.42 -2.50
N GLU A 273 -12.14 -12.40 -2.91
CA GLU A 273 -13.04 -11.63 -2.03
C GLU A 273 -14.08 -12.54 -1.37
N LYS A 274 -14.72 -13.43 -2.14
CA LYS A 274 -15.69 -14.38 -1.60
C LYS A 274 -15.03 -15.40 -0.66
N SER A 275 -13.84 -15.88 -0.97
CA SER A 275 -13.10 -16.83 -0.13
C SER A 275 -12.76 -16.22 1.21
N LEU A 276 -12.20 -15.01 1.21
CA LEU A 276 -11.89 -14.27 2.43
C LEU A 276 -13.16 -13.91 3.21
N ALA A 277 -14.18 -13.37 2.55
CA ALA A 277 -15.45 -13.01 3.18
C ALA A 277 -16.10 -14.23 3.87
N THR A 278 -16.08 -15.41 3.22
CA THR A 278 -16.59 -16.65 3.81
C THR A 278 -15.82 -17.05 5.08
N TYR A 279 -14.49 -16.83 5.07
CA TYR A 279 -13.66 -17.08 6.26
C TYR A 279 -13.97 -16.10 7.38
N LEU A 280 -14.05 -14.80 7.10
CA LEU A 280 -14.35 -13.76 8.10
C LEU A 280 -15.77 -13.89 8.67
N ASP A 281 -16.75 -14.21 7.84
CA ASP A 281 -18.14 -14.42 8.26
C ASP A 281 -18.30 -15.70 9.13
N ASN A 282 -17.40 -16.69 9.00
CA ASN A 282 -17.44 -17.96 9.72
C ASN A 282 -16.01 -18.50 10.02
N PRO A 283 -15.25 -17.88 10.91
CA PRO A 283 -13.86 -18.28 11.16
C PRO A 283 -13.69 -19.73 11.62
N GLY A 284 -14.74 -20.30 12.23
CA GLY A 284 -14.77 -21.70 12.68
C GLY A 284 -15.29 -22.71 11.67
N ALA A 285 -15.93 -22.28 10.58
CA ALA A 285 -16.59 -23.19 9.63
C ALA A 285 -15.64 -23.72 8.55
N VAL A 286 -14.66 -22.92 8.13
CA VAL A 286 -13.69 -23.29 7.08
C VAL A 286 -12.67 -24.31 7.59
N ASP A 287 -12.46 -24.37 8.90
CA ASP A 287 -11.39 -25.12 9.55
C ASP A 287 -11.84 -26.11 10.63
N SER A 288 -13.14 -26.20 10.90
CA SER A 288 -13.65 -27.23 11.78
C SER A 288 -13.52 -28.60 11.08
N PRO A 289 -12.62 -29.48 11.53
CA PRO A 289 -12.79 -30.87 11.18
C PRO A 289 -14.16 -31.28 11.73
N ALA A 290 -15.00 -31.90 10.89
CA ALA A 290 -16.23 -32.53 11.36
C ALA A 290 -15.94 -33.15 12.73
N ARG A 291 -16.67 -32.73 13.78
CA ARG A 291 -16.49 -33.13 15.17
C ARG A 291 -16.12 -34.62 15.22
N ALA A 292 -14.83 -34.91 15.35
CA ALA A 292 -14.39 -36.25 15.65
C ALA A 292 -14.95 -36.56 17.04
N LYS A 293 -15.92 -37.47 17.10
CA LYS A 293 -16.47 -37.98 18.34
C LYS A 293 -15.32 -38.69 19.09
N GLY A 294 -14.83 -38.08 20.13
CA GLY A 294 -13.87 -38.65 21.08
C GLY A 294 -12.58 -37.83 21.25
N PRO A 295 -11.97 -37.87 22.42
CA PRO A 295 -10.71 -37.17 22.68
C PRO A 295 -9.57 -37.92 21.97
N ALA A 296 -9.38 -37.63 20.68
CA ALA A 296 -8.11 -37.97 20.06
C ALA A 296 -7.06 -37.08 20.68
N LYS A 297 -6.13 -37.69 21.42
CA LYS A 297 -4.87 -37.03 21.85
C LYS A 297 -4.15 -36.61 20.56
N ARG A 298 -4.46 -35.44 20.02
CA ARG A 298 -3.73 -34.84 18.91
C ARG A 298 -2.36 -34.49 19.47
N LYS A 299 -1.33 -35.14 18.96
CA LYS A 299 0.05 -34.84 19.29
C LYS A 299 0.41 -33.56 18.54
N TYR A 300 0.61 -32.45 19.25
CA TYR A 300 1.12 -31.22 18.65
C TYR A 300 2.57 -31.39 18.19
N VAL A 301 3.04 -30.52 17.32
CA VAL A 301 4.45 -30.41 16.95
C VAL A 301 5.19 -29.75 18.11
N PRO A 302 6.16 -30.44 18.77
CA PRO A 302 6.89 -29.86 19.90
C PRO A 302 7.84 -28.75 19.45
N THR A 303 8.21 -27.88 20.38
CA THR A 303 9.01 -26.66 20.11
C THR A 303 10.37 -26.99 19.50
N GLU A 304 10.94 -28.12 19.83
CA GLU A 304 12.21 -28.62 19.29
C GLU A 304 12.17 -28.92 17.78
N GLU A 305 10.97 -29.03 17.21
CA GLU A 305 10.73 -29.21 15.76
C GLU A 305 10.58 -27.89 15.01
N TYR A 306 10.95 -26.77 15.62
CA TYR A 306 10.98 -25.46 15.00
C TYR A 306 12.39 -24.88 15.00
N ASP A 307 12.75 -24.21 13.92
CA ASP A 307 13.96 -23.41 13.83
C ASP A 307 13.65 -21.99 14.31
N LYS A 308 14.31 -21.57 15.39
CA LYS A 308 14.21 -20.19 15.86
C LYS A 308 15.04 -19.29 14.96
N ARG A 309 14.43 -18.24 14.43
CA ARG A 309 15.06 -17.23 13.58
C ARG A 309 14.80 -15.84 14.13
N ASP A 310 15.72 -14.93 13.89
CA ASP A 310 15.51 -13.49 14.00
C ASP A 310 15.15 -12.95 12.60
N ILE A 311 14.02 -12.22 12.51
CA ILE A 311 13.58 -11.54 11.30
C ILE A 311 13.33 -10.08 11.68
N ASP A 312 14.26 -9.20 11.35
CA ASP A 312 14.22 -7.76 11.64
C ASP A 312 13.89 -7.44 13.13
N GLY A 313 14.46 -8.24 14.07
CA GLY A 313 14.24 -8.11 15.51
C GLY A 313 13.08 -8.95 16.06
N TRP A 314 12.24 -9.53 15.21
CA TRP A 314 11.16 -10.42 15.62
C TRP A 314 11.65 -11.85 15.84
N THR A 315 11.25 -12.48 16.95
CA THR A 315 11.51 -13.91 17.18
C THR A 315 10.50 -14.75 16.40
N VAL A 316 10.95 -15.50 15.40
CA VAL A 316 10.11 -16.34 14.54
C VAL A 316 10.50 -17.82 14.70
N TYR A 317 9.54 -18.67 15.03
CA TYR A 317 9.68 -20.12 15.07
C TYR A 317 9.16 -20.72 13.76
N VAL A 318 10.07 -21.20 12.91
CA VAL A 318 9.72 -21.79 11.61
C VAL A 318 9.63 -23.30 11.73
N ASN A 319 8.49 -23.88 11.40
CA ASN A 319 8.28 -25.34 11.44
C ASN A 319 9.30 -26.04 10.53
N ARG A 320 10.03 -27.07 11.05
CA ARG A 320 11.07 -27.76 10.29
C ARG A 320 10.56 -28.50 9.06
N GLN A 321 9.31 -28.94 9.07
CA GLN A 321 8.71 -29.52 7.88
C GLN A 321 8.57 -28.47 6.76
N LEU A 322 8.25 -27.20 7.11
CA LEU A 322 8.28 -26.08 6.15
C LEU A 322 9.72 -25.78 5.74
N ALA A 323 10.66 -25.73 6.69
CA ALA A 323 12.06 -25.47 6.43
C ALA A 323 12.71 -26.52 5.50
N SER A 324 12.22 -27.77 5.52
CA SER A 324 12.67 -28.84 4.60
C SER A 324 12.23 -28.64 3.14
N GLN A 325 11.41 -27.62 2.84
CA GLN A 325 10.98 -27.23 1.49
C GLN A 325 11.52 -25.83 1.14
N PRO A 326 12.78 -25.70 0.70
CA PRO A 326 13.47 -24.40 0.63
C PRO A 326 12.73 -23.32 -0.14
N GLY A 327 12.21 -23.61 -1.33
CA GLY A 327 11.50 -22.63 -2.16
C GLY A 327 10.19 -22.15 -1.50
N ARG A 328 9.39 -23.09 -0.94
CA ARG A 328 8.16 -22.75 -0.21
C ARG A 328 8.45 -21.98 1.06
N CYS A 329 9.43 -22.45 1.84
CA CYS A 329 9.85 -21.76 3.05
C CYS A 329 10.32 -20.33 2.77
N ALA A 330 11.14 -20.13 1.73
CA ALA A 330 11.61 -18.80 1.34
C ALA A 330 10.44 -17.87 0.99
N SER A 331 9.44 -18.33 0.23
CA SER A 331 8.26 -17.54 -0.11
C SER A 331 7.42 -17.19 1.12
N MET A 332 7.20 -18.16 2.03
CA MET A 332 6.41 -17.93 3.26
C MET A 332 7.12 -17.03 4.26
N VAL A 333 8.44 -17.18 4.42
CA VAL A 333 9.26 -16.29 5.26
C VAL A 333 9.30 -14.89 4.65
N LYS A 334 9.36 -14.78 3.33
CA LYS A 334 9.38 -13.48 2.63
C LYS A 334 8.10 -12.69 2.86
N ILE A 335 6.92 -13.31 2.70
CA ILE A 335 5.65 -12.60 2.95
C ILE A 335 5.51 -12.20 4.42
N LEU A 336 5.94 -13.05 5.36
CA LEU A 336 5.95 -12.69 6.77
C LEU A 336 6.89 -11.51 7.04
N ASN A 337 8.12 -11.56 6.51
CA ASN A 337 9.08 -10.46 6.66
C ASN A 337 8.53 -9.14 6.10
N TYR A 338 7.87 -9.17 4.93
CA TYR A 338 7.18 -8.00 4.38
C TYR A 338 6.14 -7.44 5.38
N LYS A 339 5.27 -8.29 5.92
CA LYS A 339 4.24 -7.86 6.88
C LYS A 339 4.83 -7.27 8.16
N LEU A 340 5.89 -7.87 8.70
CA LEU A 340 6.60 -7.38 9.88
C LEU A 340 7.33 -6.06 9.59
N HIS A 341 8.00 -5.95 8.45
CA HIS A 341 8.66 -4.72 8.01
C HIS A 341 7.67 -3.55 7.90
N VAL A 342 6.50 -3.78 7.32
CA VAL A 342 5.46 -2.75 7.19
C VAL A 342 4.98 -2.30 8.57
N ILE A 343 4.79 -3.21 9.52
CA ILE A 343 4.44 -2.87 10.90
C ILE A 343 5.53 -1.97 11.51
N ASP A 344 6.79 -2.39 11.42
CA ASP A 344 7.92 -1.65 11.99
C ASP A 344 8.10 -0.27 11.34
N HIS A 345 7.86 -0.17 10.03
CA HIS A 345 7.95 1.10 9.33
C HIS A 345 6.96 2.14 9.88
N PHE A 346 5.77 1.72 10.29
CA PHE A 346 4.72 2.63 10.74
C PHE A 346 4.64 2.83 12.25
N ILE A 347 5.37 2.05 13.03
CA ILE A 347 5.37 2.10 14.49
C ILE A 347 6.67 2.71 15.01
N SER A 348 6.59 3.52 16.04
CA SER A 348 7.77 4.14 16.65
C SER A 348 8.74 3.10 17.24
N ALA A 349 10.02 3.47 17.39
CA ALA A 349 11.03 2.59 17.98
C ALA A 349 10.66 2.08 19.39
N GLU A 350 9.91 2.86 20.17
CA GLU A 350 9.39 2.44 21.47
C GLU A 350 8.32 1.36 21.34
N GLY A 351 7.39 1.54 20.38
CA GLY A 351 6.38 0.54 20.06
C GLY A 351 7.02 -0.74 19.53
N GLN A 352 8.00 -0.66 18.63
CA GLN A 352 8.74 -1.82 18.11
C GLN A 352 9.33 -2.65 19.24
N LYS A 353 9.98 -2.05 20.24
CA LYS A 353 10.55 -2.78 21.39
C LYS A 353 9.50 -3.60 22.14
N GLN A 354 8.28 -3.09 22.27
CA GLN A 354 7.19 -3.78 22.95
C GLN A 354 6.63 -4.91 22.08
N LEU A 355 6.49 -4.67 20.76
CA LEU A 355 5.93 -5.65 19.83
C LEU A 355 6.90 -6.79 19.50
N HIS A 356 8.20 -6.53 19.38
CA HIS A 356 9.23 -7.56 19.11
C HIS A 356 9.32 -8.60 20.24
N GLY A 357 8.78 -8.32 21.43
CA GLY A 357 8.63 -9.30 22.51
C GLY A 357 7.58 -10.38 22.24
N ILE A 358 6.73 -10.23 21.19
CA ILE A 358 5.66 -11.17 20.85
C ILE A 358 6.22 -12.20 19.86
N PRO A 359 6.31 -13.50 20.22
CA PRO A 359 6.83 -14.51 19.31
C PRO A 359 5.85 -14.81 18.17
N VAL A 360 6.40 -15.13 16.99
CA VAL A 360 5.62 -15.54 15.81
C VAL A 360 5.95 -16.98 15.46
N TRP A 361 4.94 -17.81 15.21
CA TRP A 361 5.09 -19.20 14.83
C TRP A 361 4.58 -19.41 13.40
N LEU A 362 5.46 -19.88 12.52
CA LEU A 362 5.16 -20.13 11.11
C LEU A 362 5.00 -21.64 10.87
N GLU A 363 3.78 -22.07 10.60
CA GLU A 363 3.41 -23.47 10.42
C GLU A 363 3.64 -23.97 9.00
N TYR A 364 3.62 -25.28 8.84
CA TYR A 364 3.70 -25.93 7.51
C TYR A 364 2.37 -25.85 6.74
N GLY A 365 1.27 -25.58 7.38
CA GLY A 365 -0.10 -25.65 6.89
C GLY A 365 -0.93 -26.49 7.84
N ARG A 366 -1.38 -25.84 8.91
CA ARG A 366 -2.19 -26.46 9.95
C ARG A 366 -3.67 -26.32 9.61
N LYS A 367 -4.49 -27.30 9.97
CA LYS A 367 -5.95 -27.12 10.01
C LYS A 367 -6.31 -26.20 11.18
N GLY A 368 -7.10 -25.18 10.95
CA GLY A 368 -7.51 -24.18 11.91
C GLY A 368 -7.41 -22.76 11.35
N PRO A 369 -7.51 -21.73 12.15
CA PRO A 369 -7.35 -20.36 11.68
C PRO A 369 -6.01 -20.20 10.94
N TYR A 370 -6.05 -19.51 9.77
CA TYR A 370 -4.82 -19.28 9.00
C TYR A 370 -3.84 -18.39 9.76
N LEU A 371 -4.36 -17.55 10.65
CA LEU A 371 -3.62 -16.61 11.47
C LEU A 371 -4.40 -16.37 12.77
N ARG A 372 -3.72 -16.39 13.93
CA ARG A 372 -4.35 -16.09 15.22
C ARG A 372 -3.36 -15.65 16.29
N TYR A 373 -3.84 -14.89 17.24
CA TYR A 373 -3.20 -14.71 18.54
C TYR A 373 -3.56 -15.89 19.46
N CYS A 374 -2.58 -16.46 20.14
CA CYS A 374 -2.71 -17.59 21.04
C CYS A 374 -2.82 -17.13 22.51
N GLY A 375 -3.86 -16.37 22.86
CA GLY A 375 -4.03 -15.77 24.19
C GLY A 375 -4.64 -16.69 25.24
N ASP A 376 -5.26 -17.81 24.86
CA ASP A 376 -6.04 -18.68 25.78
C ASP A 376 -5.47 -20.11 25.82
N ARG A 377 -4.98 -20.51 26.99
CA ARG A 377 -4.43 -21.86 27.23
C ARG A 377 -5.47 -22.95 26.99
N GLY A 378 -6.73 -22.72 27.39
CA GLY A 378 -7.80 -23.72 27.24
C GLY A 378 -8.17 -23.95 25.75
N ILE A 379 -8.04 -22.90 24.90
CA ILE A 379 -8.18 -23.05 23.45
C ILE A 379 -7.04 -23.89 22.90
N LEU A 380 -5.78 -23.61 23.27
CA LEU A 380 -4.61 -24.38 22.83
C LEU A 380 -4.74 -25.88 23.21
N GLU A 381 -5.20 -26.16 24.42
CA GLU A 381 -5.40 -27.54 24.90
C GLU A 381 -6.52 -28.25 24.12
N ARG A 382 -7.68 -27.58 23.92
CA ARG A 382 -8.80 -28.15 23.12
C ARG A 382 -8.43 -28.46 21.69
N ASP A 383 -7.64 -27.57 21.07
CA ASP A 383 -7.20 -27.72 19.68
C ASP A 383 -6.04 -28.71 19.54
N GLY A 384 -5.45 -29.16 20.64
CA GLY A 384 -4.23 -29.96 20.66
C GLY A 384 -3.04 -29.20 20.07
N SER A 385 -2.95 -27.90 20.37
CA SER A 385 -1.86 -27.03 19.99
C SER A 385 -0.71 -27.10 20.99
N ASN A 386 0.50 -26.70 20.53
CA ASN A 386 1.65 -26.60 21.41
C ASN A 386 1.41 -25.54 22.50
N PRO A 387 1.51 -25.88 23.80
CA PRO A 387 1.28 -24.95 24.90
C PRO A 387 2.29 -23.79 24.96
N ASP A 388 3.48 -23.95 24.38
CA ASP A 388 4.52 -22.91 24.33
C ASP A 388 4.14 -21.75 23.40
N LYS A 389 3.07 -21.88 22.62
CA LYS A 389 2.50 -20.79 21.80
C LYS A 389 1.66 -19.79 22.60
N LEU A 390 1.46 -20.02 23.91
CA LEU A 390 0.69 -19.08 24.72
C LEU A 390 1.35 -17.70 24.71
N GLY A 391 0.57 -16.68 24.34
CA GLY A 391 1.05 -15.29 24.18
C GLY A 391 1.72 -15.00 22.84
N ALA A 392 1.74 -15.96 21.91
CA ALA A 392 2.35 -15.82 20.59
C ALA A 392 1.32 -15.65 19.46
N ILE A 393 1.80 -15.25 18.29
CA ILE A 393 1.05 -15.25 17.05
C ILE A 393 1.35 -16.56 16.31
N GLU A 394 0.32 -17.26 15.86
CA GLU A 394 0.45 -18.46 15.04
C GLU A 394 -0.05 -18.19 13.62
N ILE A 395 0.82 -18.34 12.63
CA ILE A 395 0.47 -18.38 11.21
C ILE A 395 0.26 -19.83 10.85
N GLY A 396 -0.99 -20.27 10.96
CA GLY A 396 -1.40 -21.67 10.77
C GLY A 396 -1.37 -22.10 9.31
N ASP A 397 -1.75 -21.19 8.39
CA ASP A 397 -1.70 -21.42 6.95
C ASP A 397 -1.02 -20.24 6.22
N PRO A 398 0.31 -20.28 6.09
CA PRO A 398 1.05 -19.20 5.42
C PRO A 398 0.70 -19.04 3.93
N GLN A 399 0.17 -20.10 3.30
CA GLN A 399 -0.28 -20.03 1.90
C GLN A 399 -1.48 -19.09 1.77
N ARG A 400 -2.46 -19.21 2.67
CA ARG A 400 -3.63 -18.30 2.69
C ARG A 400 -3.23 -16.87 3.04
N MET A 401 -2.29 -16.68 3.97
CA MET A 401 -1.76 -15.35 4.26
C MET A 401 -1.18 -14.70 3.00
N MET A 402 -0.49 -15.44 2.15
CA MET A 402 0.03 -14.93 0.88
C MET A 402 -1.10 -14.66 -0.14
N GLU A 403 -2.06 -15.57 -0.28
CA GLU A 403 -3.17 -15.45 -1.23
C GLU A 403 -4.09 -14.25 -0.92
N TRP A 404 -4.33 -13.98 0.37
CA TRP A 404 -5.19 -12.90 0.82
C TRP A 404 -4.45 -11.59 1.12
N SER A 405 -3.12 -11.55 0.98
CA SER A 405 -2.30 -10.39 1.40
C SER A 405 -2.70 -9.06 0.76
N MET A 406 -3.26 -9.08 -0.46
CA MET A 406 -3.77 -7.90 -1.14
C MET A 406 -5.06 -7.36 -0.50
N LEU A 407 -5.91 -8.24 0.06
CA LEU A 407 -7.19 -7.88 0.68
C LEU A 407 -7.05 -7.66 2.20
N GLN A 408 -6.06 -8.33 2.80
CA GLN A 408 -5.75 -8.35 4.23
C GLN A 408 -4.34 -7.78 4.46
N GLN A 409 -4.19 -6.47 4.22
CA GLN A 409 -2.88 -5.83 4.35
C GLN A 409 -2.41 -5.81 5.81
N SER A 410 -3.35 -5.71 6.75
CA SER A 410 -3.10 -5.54 8.19
C SER A 410 -3.32 -6.79 9.04
N ASP A 411 -3.54 -7.96 8.45
CA ASP A 411 -3.89 -9.18 9.17
C ASP A 411 -2.89 -9.56 10.28
N VAL A 412 -1.58 -9.42 10.03
CA VAL A 412 -0.55 -9.66 11.04
C VAL A 412 -0.58 -8.58 12.10
N LEU A 413 -0.76 -7.30 11.73
CA LEU A 413 -0.90 -6.21 12.71
C LEU A 413 -2.10 -6.42 13.63
N HIS A 414 -3.24 -6.89 13.09
CA HIS A 414 -4.42 -7.24 13.89
C HIS A 414 -4.05 -8.20 15.02
N GLN A 415 -3.38 -9.31 14.70
CA GLN A 415 -2.99 -10.31 15.71
C GLN A 415 -1.94 -9.78 16.69
N VAL A 416 -1.02 -8.95 16.22
CA VAL A 416 -0.05 -8.22 17.06
C VAL A 416 -0.79 -7.29 18.02
N ALA A 417 -1.82 -6.58 17.56
CA ALA A 417 -2.62 -5.70 18.39
C ALA A 417 -3.43 -6.47 19.46
N LEU A 418 -4.00 -7.61 19.10
CA LEU A 418 -4.67 -8.51 20.08
C LEU A 418 -3.67 -8.96 21.18
N ALA A 419 -2.45 -9.35 20.77
CA ALA A 419 -1.40 -9.74 21.70
C ALA A 419 -0.97 -8.56 22.59
N TYR A 420 -0.75 -7.39 22.00
CA TYR A 420 -0.39 -6.18 22.73
C TYR A 420 -1.47 -5.77 23.75
N TYR A 421 -2.73 -5.84 23.38
CA TYR A 421 -3.85 -5.58 24.30
C TYR A 421 -3.78 -6.48 25.52
N ASP A 422 -3.65 -7.78 25.34
CA ASP A 422 -3.67 -8.76 26.42
C ASP A 422 -2.41 -8.70 27.30
N LEU A 423 -1.23 -8.50 26.68
CA LEU A 423 0.05 -8.49 27.39
C LEU A 423 0.35 -7.16 28.08
N HIS A 424 -0.11 -6.04 27.55
CA HIS A 424 0.24 -4.69 27.98
C HIS A 424 -0.97 -3.80 28.27
N ALA A 425 -1.81 -3.49 27.28
CA ALA A 425 -2.83 -2.46 27.37
C ALA A 425 -3.87 -2.72 28.45
N LYS A 426 -4.34 -3.95 28.57
CA LYS A 426 -5.31 -4.38 29.62
C LYS A 426 -4.75 -4.26 31.03
N LYS A 427 -3.43 -4.36 31.20
CA LYS A 427 -2.74 -4.29 32.50
C LYS A 427 -2.38 -2.87 32.88
N ASP A 428 -2.31 -1.97 31.91
CA ASP A 428 -2.16 -0.54 32.14
C ASP A 428 -3.53 0.05 32.48
N SER A 429 -3.70 0.46 33.73
CA SER A 429 -5.01 0.98 34.21
C SER A 429 -5.44 2.26 33.48
N GLU A 430 -4.52 3.12 33.05
CA GLU A 430 -4.84 4.34 32.33
C GLU A 430 -5.24 4.03 30.87
N LEU A 431 -4.42 3.27 30.17
CA LEU A 431 -4.69 2.88 28.79
C LEU A 431 -5.93 1.98 28.69
N GLY A 432 -6.03 0.96 29.54
CA GLY A 432 -7.18 0.07 29.58
C GLY A 432 -8.50 0.84 29.80
N ASN A 433 -8.54 1.77 30.77
CA ASN A 433 -9.73 2.59 31.01
C ASN A 433 -10.09 3.49 29.80
N LYS A 434 -9.08 4.03 29.09
CA LYS A 434 -9.31 4.81 27.86
C LYS A 434 -9.90 3.96 26.75
N ILE A 435 -9.39 2.73 26.56
CA ILE A 435 -9.93 1.78 25.58
C ILE A 435 -11.37 1.42 25.92
N THR A 436 -11.66 1.03 27.17
CA THR A 436 -13.01 0.71 27.64
C THR A 436 -13.97 1.87 27.39
N ALA A 437 -13.59 3.09 27.77
CA ALA A 437 -14.44 4.26 27.57
C ALA A 437 -14.73 4.55 26.08
N ALA A 438 -13.73 4.41 25.22
CA ALA A 438 -13.88 4.58 23.77
C ALA A 438 -14.79 3.48 23.17
N TYR A 439 -14.59 2.22 23.54
CA TYR A 439 -15.40 1.09 23.11
C TYR A 439 -16.87 1.25 23.49
N GLU A 440 -17.16 1.58 24.77
CA GLU A 440 -18.54 1.77 25.23
C GLU A 440 -19.22 2.97 24.55
N LEU A 441 -18.47 4.04 24.26
CA LEU A 441 -19.00 5.18 23.50
C LEU A 441 -19.30 4.79 22.05
N ALA A 442 -18.37 4.09 21.37
CA ALA A 442 -18.56 3.63 20.00
C ALA A 442 -19.78 2.70 19.88
N LYS A 443 -19.99 1.82 20.87
CA LYS A 443 -21.12 0.91 20.97
C LYS A 443 -22.43 1.65 21.21
N LYS A 444 -22.44 2.60 22.13
CA LYS A 444 -23.59 3.45 22.43
C LYS A 444 -24.05 4.25 21.20
N ASP A 445 -23.10 4.78 20.46
CA ASP A 445 -23.36 5.62 19.30
C ASP A 445 -23.57 4.81 18.01
N ASN A 446 -23.53 3.47 18.10
CA ASN A 446 -23.71 2.54 16.96
C ASN A 446 -22.77 2.82 15.78
N LYS A 447 -21.53 3.26 16.06
CA LYS A 447 -20.59 3.75 15.04
C LYS A 447 -20.23 2.72 13.98
N TYR A 448 -20.29 1.43 14.32
CA TYR A 448 -19.78 0.33 13.50
C TYR A 448 -20.84 -0.70 13.10
N ASN A 449 -22.13 -0.35 13.18
CA ASN A 449 -23.22 -1.30 12.93
C ASN A 449 -23.40 -1.67 11.45
N ALA A 450 -22.96 -0.82 10.51
CA ALA A 450 -23.10 -1.04 9.07
C ALA A 450 -22.01 -0.27 8.31
N VAL A 451 -20.79 -0.78 8.32
CA VAL A 451 -19.64 -0.17 7.67
C VAL A 451 -19.31 -0.90 6.36
N LEU A 452 -18.71 -0.17 5.41
CA LEU A 452 -18.27 -0.73 4.14
C LEU A 452 -17.12 -1.71 4.37
N ARG A 453 -17.19 -2.89 3.77
CA ARG A 453 -16.12 -3.88 3.76
C ARG A 453 -15.45 -3.94 2.38
N PHE A 454 -14.23 -4.49 2.30
CA PHE A 454 -13.43 -4.62 1.07
C PHE A 454 -14.20 -5.25 -0.12
N ASP A 455 -15.23 -6.07 0.13
CA ASP A 455 -16.07 -6.71 -0.90
C ASP A 455 -17.30 -5.89 -1.32
N GLY A 456 -17.39 -4.63 -0.88
CA GLY A 456 -18.48 -3.70 -1.20
C GLY A 456 -19.74 -3.90 -0.36
N LYS A 457 -19.76 -4.81 0.61
CA LYS A 457 -20.90 -4.98 1.51
C LYS A 457 -20.82 -4.07 2.72
N ARG A 458 -22.00 -3.71 3.26
CA ARG A 458 -22.08 -3.00 4.53
C ARG A 458 -22.53 -3.97 5.63
N LEU A 459 -21.65 -4.17 6.60
CA LEU A 459 -21.81 -5.15 7.67
C LEU A 459 -21.38 -4.54 9.01
N PRO A 460 -21.83 -5.12 10.15
CA PRO A 460 -21.25 -4.77 11.44
C PRO A 460 -19.76 -5.08 11.47
N LEU A 461 -18.96 -4.15 11.98
CA LEU A 461 -17.53 -4.38 12.18
C LEU A 461 -17.31 -5.40 13.30
N PRO A 462 -16.41 -6.39 13.13
CA PRO A 462 -16.03 -7.33 14.19
C PRO A 462 -15.53 -6.68 15.49
N ALA A 463 -15.01 -5.44 15.41
CA ALA A 463 -14.61 -4.61 16.55
C ALA A 463 -15.62 -4.58 17.71
N MET A 464 -16.91 -4.70 17.41
CA MET A 464 -17.94 -4.63 18.45
C MET A 464 -18.12 -5.94 19.24
N ALA A 465 -17.35 -6.98 18.93
CA ALA A 465 -17.38 -8.25 19.65
C ALA A 465 -16.73 -8.16 21.06
N SER A 466 -15.65 -7.38 21.18
CA SER A 466 -14.95 -7.15 22.44
C SER A 466 -14.07 -5.89 22.39
N GLU A 467 -13.65 -5.40 23.56
CA GLU A 467 -12.67 -4.29 23.65
C GLU A 467 -11.33 -4.63 22.97
N GLN A 468 -10.93 -5.90 23.00
CA GLN A 468 -9.70 -6.40 22.38
C GLN A 468 -9.79 -6.31 20.85
N GLU A 469 -10.90 -6.78 20.26
CA GLU A 469 -11.16 -6.68 18.82
C GLU A 469 -11.30 -5.20 18.40
N TYR A 470 -12.02 -4.40 19.16
CA TYR A 470 -12.12 -2.96 18.91
C TYR A 470 -10.74 -2.30 18.85
N PHE A 471 -9.88 -2.58 19.82
CA PHE A 471 -8.52 -2.04 19.84
C PHE A 471 -7.71 -2.48 18.61
N ALA A 472 -7.82 -3.76 18.20
CA ALA A 472 -7.10 -4.27 17.05
C ALA A 472 -7.54 -3.61 15.73
N GLU A 473 -8.84 -3.45 15.53
CA GLU A 473 -9.41 -2.76 14.36
C GLU A 473 -8.99 -1.28 14.29
N LEU A 474 -8.94 -0.59 15.44
CA LEU A 474 -8.43 0.78 15.49
C LEU A 474 -6.95 0.85 15.10
N MET A 475 -6.14 -0.14 15.52
CA MET A 475 -4.72 -0.21 15.18
C MET A 475 -4.51 -0.38 13.68
N GLU A 476 -5.32 -1.23 13.02
CA GLU A 476 -5.27 -1.40 11.56
C GLU A 476 -5.55 -0.08 10.84
N SER A 477 -6.67 0.56 11.12
CA SER A 477 -7.06 1.81 10.48
C SER A 477 -6.09 2.96 10.78
N TYR A 478 -5.44 2.96 11.95
CA TYR A 478 -4.54 4.02 12.36
C TYR A 478 -3.16 3.88 11.73
N PHE A 479 -2.59 2.68 11.67
CA PHE A 479 -1.22 2.45 11.23
C PHE A 479 -1.13 1.96 9.78
N LEU A 480 -2.08 1.15 9.32
CA LEU A 480 -2.07 0.55 7.99
C LEU A 480 -3.41 0.77 7.27
N VAL A 481 -3.95 -0.29 6.69
CA VAL A 481 -5.22 -0.31 5.96
C VAL A 481 -6.09 -1.41 6.53
N ASN A 482 -7.25 -1.04 7.05
CA ASN A 482 -8.26 -1.97 7.53
C ASN A 482 -9.04 -2.60 6.36
N ASP A 483 -9.62 -3.76 6.55
CA ASP A 483 -10.49 -4.42 5.57
C ASP A 483 -11.96 -3.99 5.67
N HIS A 484 -12.29 -3.17 6.66
CA HIS A 484 -13.57 -2.49 6.88
C HIS A 484 -13.38 -0.99 7.07
N TYR A 485 -14.41 -0.21 6.71
CA TYR A 485 -14.43 1.21 7.04
C TYR A 485 -14.52 1.42 8.58
N PRO A 486 -13.69 2.33 9.09
CA PRO A 486 -12.74 3.22 8.47
C PRO A 486 -11.49 2.47 7.99
N PHE A 487 -11.18 2.62 6.70
CA PHE A 487 -10.07 1.88 6.11
C PHE A 487 -8.73 2.45 6.53
N ILE A 488 -8.66 3.77 6.68
CA ILE A 488 -7.42 4.48 6.99
C ILE A 488 -7.59 5.51 8.12
N ARG A 489 -6.48 6.03 8.55
CA ARG A 489 -6.33 6.90 9.71
C ARG A 489 -7.22 8.15 9.72
N CYS A 490 -7.36 8.87 8.60
CA CYS A 490 -8.17 10.09 8.57
C CYS A 490 -9.66 9.78 8.65
N GLU A 491 -10.10 8.65 8.13
CA GLU A 491 -11.47 8.17 8.28
C GLU A 491 -11.77 7.73 9.70
N LEU A 492 -10.81 7.03 10.35
CA LEU A 492 -10.92 6.68 11.76
C LEU A 492 -11.10 7.93 12.63
N LYS A 493 -10.33 8.98 12.33
CA LYS A 493 -10.43 10.26 13.07
C LYS A 493 -11.83 10.86 13.00
N ASP A 494 -12.50 10.76 11.85
CA ASP A 494 -13.85 11.28 11.67
C ASP A 494 -14.92 10.34 12.23
N GLN A 495 -14.78 9.04 11.99
CA GLN A 495 -15.75 8.03 12.41
C GLN A 495 -15.74 7.85 13.92
N ASP A 496 -14.55 7.77 14.52
CA ASP A 496 -14.35 7.53 15.93
C ASP A 496 -13.21 8.38 16.52
N PRO A 497 -13.44 9.67 16.75
CA PRO A 497 -12.43 10.57 17.30
C PRO A 497 -11.87 10.11 18.67
N THR A 498 -12.69 9.44 19.48
CA THR A 498 -12.28 8.94 20.80
C THR A 498 -11.34 7.75 20.66
N GLY A 499 -11.71 6.77 19.83
CA GLY A 499 -10.86 5.63 19.49
C GLY A 499 -9.55 6.08 18.81
N TYR A 500 -9.63 7.00 17.87
CA TYR A 500 -8.46 7.63 17.26
C TYR A 500 -7.51 8.23 18.31
N ALA A 501 -8.04 9.00 19.28
CA ALA A 501 -7.22 9.63 20.31
C ALA A 501 -6.51 8.63 21.21
N VAL A 502 -7.12 7.47 21.47
CA VAL A 502 -6.49 6.36 22.22
C VAL A 502 -5.25 5.87 21.49
N ILE A 503 -5.38 5.53 20.19
CA ILE A 503 -4.27 5.00 19.41
C ILE A 503 -3.21 6.09 19.15
N ALA A 504 -3.60 7.33 18.88
CA ALA A 504 -2.69 8.46 18.71
C ALA A 504 -1.83 8.75 19.95
N GLY A 505 -2.33 8.39 21.13
CA GLY A 505 -1.60 8.51 22.40
C GLY A 505 -0.62 7.36 22.67
N LEU A 506 -0.70 6.25 21.90
CA LEU A 506 0.26 5.17 21.98
C LEU A 506 1.60 5.63 21.40
N TRP A 507 2.68 5.24 22.05
CA TRP A 507 4.04 5.40 21.53
C TRP A 507 4.31 6.81 21.00
N GLN A 508 4.29 7.81 21.90
CA GLN A 508 4.61 9.20 21.60
C GLN A 508 5.94 9.29 20.85
N GLY A 509 5.96 10.01 19.72
CA GLY A 509 7.13 10.13 18.86
C GLY A 509 6.99 9.45 17.49
N ASN A 510 5.78 9.08 17.08
CA ASN A 510 5.50 8.53 15.75
C ASN A 510 6.02 9.50 14.66
N PRO A 511 6.86 9.05 13.70
CA PRO A 511 7.41 9.88 12.63
C PRO A 511 6.36 10.50 11.67
N ARG A 512 5.08 10.13 11.80
CA ARG A 512 3.97 10.68 11.01
C ARG A 512 3.37 12.00 11.54
N ARG A 513 4.00 12.61 12.50
CA ARG A 513 3.56 13.95 12.95
C ARG A 513 4.35 15.06 12.29
#